data_e31d273d090748a8f01dd03279d1064f
#
_entry.id   e31d273d090748a8f01dd03279d1064f
#
_cell.length_a   1.000
_cell.length_b   1.000
_cell.length_c   1.000
_cell.angle_alpha   90.00
_cell.angle_beta   90.00
_cell.angle_gamma   90.00
#
_symmetry.space_group_name_H-M   'P 1'
#
loop_
_entity.id
_entity.type
_entity.pdbx_description
1 polymer ?
#
loop_
_entity_poly.entity_id
_entity_poly.type
_entity_poly.pdbx_seq_one_letter_code
_entity_poly.pdbx_strand_id
1 'polypeptide(L)'
;MCIRDSQDKIQGSIIDGVEPTMETIQSYEYPNARPLFFYIKKAHIGVVPGIQEYASLMVSEDAIGEDGYLTEYGLAPMTEDLTVRTIEAVEDLSVMDLQACADKKHPLKELSGFGSACK
;
A
#
# COMPACT_ATOMS: atom_id res chain seq x y z
N MET A 1 0.33 6.94 10.90
CA MET A 1 -0.18 8.11 11.62
C MET A 1 -0.41 9.19 10.58
N CYS A 2 -1.66 9.41 10.22
CA CYS A 2 -2.01 10.42 9.22
C CYS A 2 -1.94 11.80 9.88
N ILE A 3 -1.06 12.67 9.41
CA ILE A 3 -0.82 14.00 9.97
C ILE A 3 -1.66 15.01 9.19
N ARG A 4 -2.95 14.73 9.00
CA ARG A 4 -3.82 15.60 8.22
C ARG A 4 -4.16 16.91 8.94
N ASP A 5 -4.31 16.85 10.27
CA ASP A 5 -4.85 17.96 11.05
C ASP A 5 -3.83 19.08 11.32
N SER A 6 -2.60 18.93 10.87
CA SER A 6 -1.49 19.80 11.20
C SER A 6 -0.60 20.19 10.03
N GLN A 7 -1.03 19.94 8.79
CA GLN A 7 -0.22 20.27 7.60
C GLN A 7 0.14 21.76 7.50
N ASP A 8 -0.69 22.63 8.06
CA ASP A 8 -0.42 24.07 8.13
C ASP A 8 0.64 24.45 9.19
N LYS A 9 0.98 23.53 10.10
CA LYS A 9 1.84 23.79 11.26
C LYS A 9 3.10 22.96 11.30
N ILE A 10 3.20 21.91 10.49
CA ILE A 10 4.34 21.00 10.43
C ILE A 10 4.81 20.82 8.99
N GLN A 11 6.10 20.75 8.84
CA GLN A 11 6.75 20.48 7.56
C GLN A 11 7.45 19.13 7.61
N GLY A 12 7.35 18.37 6.52
CA GLY A 12 8.12 17.14 6.36
C GLY A 12 9.62 17.44 6.27
N SER A 13 10.42 16.60 6.90
CA SER A 13 11.88 16.75 6.85
C SER A 13 12.44 16.23 5.53
N ILE A 14 13.37 16.96 4.94
CA ILE A 14 14.17 16.50 3.81
C ILE A 14 15.14 15.43 4.32
N ILE A 15 15.17 14.26 3.69
CA ILE A 15 16.06 13.15 4.02
C ILE A 15 16.89 12.80 2.78
N ASP A 16 18.21 12.75 2.94
CA ASP A 16 19.16 12.49 1.84
C ASP A 16 18.98 13.42 0.62
N GLY A 17 18.51 14.65 0.86
CA GLY A 17 18.26 15.64 -0.17
C GLY A 17 16.92 15.48 -0.89
N VAL A 18 16.09 14.53 -0.50
CA VAL A 18 14.76 14.28 -1.06
C VAL A 18 13.68 14.88 -0.15
N GLU A 19 12.81 15.68 -0.73
CA GLU A 19 11.67 16.27 -0.05
C GLU A 19 10.48 15.29 -0.05
N PRO A 20 9.70 15.19 1.04
CA PRO A 20 8.52 14.31 1.09
C PRO A 20 7.34 14.92 0.33
N THR A 21 7.37 14.84 -0.97
CA THR A 21 6.25 15.20 -1.85
C THR A 21 5.41 13.96 -2.16
N MET A 22 4.19 14.16 -2.66
CA MET A 22 3.35 13.04 -3.09
C MET A 22 4.06 12.16 -4.12
N GLU A 23 4.72 12.77 -5.08
CA GLU A 23 5.46 12.10 -6.16
C GLU A 23 6.65 11.28 -5.63
N THR A 24 7.46 11.86 -4.73
CA THR A 24 8.64 11.17 -4.16
C THR A 24 8.24 10.04 -3.22
N ILE A 25 7.08 10.13 -2.58
CA ILE A 25 6.51 9.07 -1.74
C ILE A 25 5.96 7.94 -2.62
N GLN A 26 5.23 8.26 -3.67
CA GLN A 26 4.64 7.30 -4.59
C GLN A 26 5.71 6.52 -5.37
N SER A 27 6.77 7.20 -5.81
CA SER A 27 7.90 6.56 -6.49
C SER A 27 8.86 5.81 -5.56
N TYR A 28 8.66 5.88 -4.24
CA TYR A 28 9.60 5.38 -3.22
C TYR A 28 11.00 6.01 -3.29
N GLU A 29 11.12 7.17 -3.88
CA GLU A 29 12.38 7.93 -3.88
C GLU A 29 12.66 8.51 -2.49
N TYR A 30 11.61 8.91 -1.78
CA TYR A 30 11.74 9.35 -0.39
C TYR A 30 12.10 8.17 0.53
N PRO A 31 13.24 8.22 1.26
CA PRO A 31 13.78 7.05 1.97
C PRO A 31 12.88 6.44 3.05
N ASN A 32 11.97 7.24 3.60
CA ASN A 32 11.01 6.81 4.62
C ASN A 32 9.63 6.46 4.04
N ALA A 33 9.45 6.48 2.73
CA ALA A 33 8.22 6.02 2.11
C ALA A 33 7.99 4.53 2.42
N ARG A 34 6.80 4.18 2.88
CA ARG A 34 6.43 2.81 3.25
C ARG A 34 5.04 2.49 2.75
N PRO A 35 4.84 1.30 2.17
CA PRO A 35 3.50 0.82 1.88
C PRO A 35 2.73 0.56 3.17
N LEU A 36 1.43 0.78 3.15
CA LEU A 36 0.53 0.40 4.21
C LEU A 36 -0.16 -0.90 3.83
N PHE A 37 -0.07 -1.91 4.69
CA PHE A 37 -0.65 -3.22 4.45
C PHE A 37 -1.82 -3.48 5.38
N PHE A 38 -2.83 -4.16 4.88
CA PHE A 38 -3.81 -4.84 5.70
C PHE A 38 -3.66 -6.36 5.51
N TYR A 39 -3.95 -7.12 6.55
CA TYR A 39 -3.72 -8.56 6.56
C TYR A 39 -5.03 -9.30 6.80
N ILE A 40 -5.32 -10.27 5.94
CA ILE A 40 -6.48 -11.14 6.05
C ILE A 40 -6.00 -12.57 6.28
N LYS A 41 -6.53 -13.22 7.33
CA LYS A 41 -6.25 -14.62 7.57
C LYS A 41 -7.06 -15.48 6.60
N LYS A 42 -6.39 -16.15 5.68
CA LYS A 42 -7.04 -16.96 4.63
C LYS A 42 -8.02 -17.99 5.20
N ALA A 43 -7.72 -18.58 6.36
CA ALA A 43 -8.60 -19.53 7.03
C ALA A 43 -9.95 -18.94 7.51
N HIS A 44 -10.09 -17.62 7.52
CA HIS A 44 -11.35 -16.95 7.89
C HIS A 44 -12.24 -16.66 6.68
N ILE A 45 -11.71 -16.78 5.48
CA ILE A 45 -12.46 -16.57 4.24
C ILE A 45 -13.47 -17.71 4.10
N GLY A 46 -14.74 -17.37 3.88
CA GLY A 46 -15.84 -18.32 3.84
C GLY A 46 -16.37 -18.75 5.22
N VAL A 47 -15.70 -18.39 6.31
CA VAL A 47 -16.16 -18.63 7.70
C VAL A 47 -16.75 -17.36 8.31
N VAL A 48 -16.05 -16.25 8.15
CA VAL A 48 -16.51 -14.93 8.59
C VAL A 48 -17.14 -14.22 7.40
N PRO A 49 -18.45 -13.90 7.47
CA PRO A 49 -19.12 -13.21 6.37
C PRO A 49 -18.56 -11.80 6.19
N GLY A 50 -18.49 -11.33 4.95
CA GLY A 50 -18.08 -9.96 4.61
C GLY A 50 -16.57 -9.72 4.52
N ILE A 51 -15.70 -10.69 4.85
CA ILE A 51 -14.24 -10.48 4.77
C ILE A 51 -13.79 -10.25 3.33
N GLN A 52 -14.29 -11.01 2.38
CA GLN A 52 -13.89 -10.92 0.99
C GLN A 52 -14.42 -9.64 0.35
N GLU A 53 -15.66 -9.31 0.64
CA GLU A 53 -16.29 -8.05 0.21
C GLU A 53 -15.55 -6.84 0.78
N TYR A 54 -15.15 -6.91 2.05
CA TYR A 54 -14.34 -5.88 2.68
C TYR A 54 -12.97 -5.74 1.99
N ALA A 55 -12.31 -6.86 1.69
CA ALA A 55 -11.03 -6.83 0.98
C ALA A 55 -11.15 -6.18 -0.41
N SER A 56 -12.19 -6.54 -1.16
CA SER A 56 -12.48 -5.95 -2.47
C SER A 56 -12.79 -4.46 -2.37
N LEU A 57 -13.55 -4.04 -1.34
CA LEU A 57 -13.82 -2.62 -1.09
C LEU A 57 -12.54 -1.85 -0.79
N MET A 58 -11.63 -2.41 0.01
CA MET A 58 -10.37 -1.76 0.39
C MET A 58 -9.41 -1.55 -0.78
N VAL A 59 -9.55 -2.31 -1.86
CA VAL A 59 -8.74 -2.16 -3.08
C VAL A 59 -9.54 -1.56 -4.24
N SER A 60 -10.76 -1.11 -4.00
CA SER A 60 -11.57 -0.42 -5.02
C SER A 60 -11.00 0.96 -5.35
N GLU A 61 -11.32 1.46 -6.52
CA GLU A 61 -10.92 2.80 -6.95
C GLU A 61 -11.47 3.89 -6.03
N ASP A 62 -12.68 3.70 -5.48
CA ASP A 62 -13.27 4.60 -4.48
C ASP A 62 -12.45 4.68 -3.17
N ALA A 63 -11.66 3.64 -2.87
CA ALA A 63 -10.82 3.61 -1.68
C ALA A 63 -9.40 4.09 -1.97
N ILE A 64 -8.71 3.49 -2.94
CA ILE A 64 -7.27 3.68 -3.18
C ILE A 64 -6.94 4.48 -4.45
N GLY A 65 -7.95 4.87 -5.22
CA GLY A 65 -7.76 5.71 -6.40
C GLY A 65 -7.23 7.12 -6.07
N GLU A 66 -6.90 7.88 -7.09
CA GLU A 66 -6.40 9.26 -6.92
C GLU A 66 -7.42 10.15 -6.18
N ASP A 67 -8.71 9.98 -6.46
CA ASP A 67 -9.82 10.66 -5.79
C ASP A 67 -10.45 9.79 -4.68
N GLY A 68 -9.80 8.70 -4.29
CA GLY A 68 -10.29 7.79 -3.28
C GLY A 68 -10.25 8.38 -1.87
N TYR A 69 -11.17 7.92 -1.00
CA TYR A 69 -11.27 8.45 0.35
C TYR A 69 -9.99 8.26 1.19
N LEU A 70 -9.16 7.24 0.91
CA LEU A 70 -7.89 7.06 1.61
C LEU A 70 -6.86 8.13 1.24
N THR A 71 -6.91 8.62 0.01
CA THR A 71 -6.09 9.76 -0.44
C THR A 71 -6.50 11.04 0.28
N GLU A 72 -7.79 11.25 0.51
CA GLU A 72 -8.28 12.35 1.35
C GLU A 72 -7.75 12.28 2.79
N TYR A 73 -7.51 11.07 3.30
CA TYR A 73 -6.89 10.85 4.61
C TYR A 73 -5.36 10.90 4.59
N GLY A 74 -4.75 11.30 3.47
CA GLY A 74 -3.31 11.56 3.37
C GLY A 74 -2.47 10.32 3.02
N LEU A 75 -3.09 9.28 2.47
CA LEU A 75 -2.36 8.17 1.86
C LEU A 75 -1.99 8.54 0.43
N ALA A 76 -0.74 8.34 0.04
CA ALA A 76 -0.34 8.48 -1.35
C ALA A 76 -0.95 7.32 -2.17
N PRO A 77 -1.64 7.60 -3.30
CA PRO A 77 -2.17 6.56 -4.16
C PRO A 77 -1.02 5.71 -4.72
N MET A 78 -1.30 4.46 -5.01
CA MET A 78 -0.34 3.57 -5.65
C MET A 78 -0.20 3.92 -7.14
N THR A 79 0.90 3.47 -7.75
CA THR A 79 1.03 3.51 -9.20
C THR A 79 0.01 2.55 -9.84
N GLU A 80 -0.39 2.81 -11.08
CA GLU A 80 -1.38 2.00 -11.79
C GLU A 80 -0.99 0.50 -11.82
N ASP A 81 0.28 0.21 -12.09
CA ASP A 81 0.79 -1.18 -12.08
C ASP A 81 0.62 -1.86 -10.72
N LEU A 82 0.93 -1.16 -9.63
CA LEU A 82 0.76 -1.69 -8.27
C LEU A 82 -0.71 -1.85 -7.89
N THR A 83 -1.57 -0.96 -8.35
CA THR A 83 -3.02 -1.03 -8.13
C THR A 83 -3.60 -2.28 -8.78
N VAL A 84 -3.30 -2.51 -10.07
CA VAL A 84 -3.76 -3.71 -10.80
C VAL A 84 -3.29 -4.99 -10.10
N ARG A 85 -2.01 -5.07 -9.76
CA ARG A 85 -1.44 -6.24 -9.07
C ARG A 85 -2.06 -6.47 -7.69
N THR A 86 -2.41 -5.41 -6.99
CA THR A 86 -3.06 -5.51 -5.68
C THR A 86 -4.49 -6.04 -5.81
N ILE A 87 -5.24 -5.57 -6.81
CA ILE A 87 -6.59 -6.05 -7.11
C ILE A 87 -6.54 -7.54 -7.46
N GLU A 88 -5.68 -7.95 -8.40
CA GLU A 88 -5.49 -9.36 -8.78
C GLU A 88 -5.14 -10.23 -7.57
N ALA A 89 -4.26 -9.76 -6.69
CA ALA A 89 -3.86 -10.51 -5.50
C ALA A 89 -5.01 -10.69 -4.50
N VAL A 90 -5.91 -9.72 -4.39
CA VAL A 90 -7.11 -9.82 -3.55
C VAL A 90 -8.14 -10.76 -4.17
N GLU A 91 -8.35 -10.73 -5.48
CA GLU A 91 -9.26 -11.61 -6.20
C GLU A 91 -8.79 -13.08 -6.13
N ASP A 92 -7.51 -13.32 -6.34
CA ASP A 92 -6.89 -14.66 -6.29
C ASP A 92 -6.66 -15.16 -4.85
N LEU A 93 -6.87 -14.32 -3.84
CA LEU A 93 -6.54 -14.61 -2.45
C LEU A 93 -5.09 -15.09 -2.29
N SER A 94 -4.20 -14.42 -2.97
CA SER A 94 -2.77 -14.73 -2.98
C SER A 94 -2.15 -14.63 -1.58
N VAL A 95 -1.25 -15.55 -1.26
CA VAL A 95 -0.58 -15.57 0.03
C VAL A 95 0.74 -14.81 -0.08
N MET A 96 0.97 -13.87 0.83
CA MET A 96 2.22 -13.15 0.91
C MET A 96 3.36 -14.07 1.40
N ASP A 97 4.45 -14.14 0.64
CA ASP A 97 5.68 -14.82 1.04
C ASP A 97 6.77 -13.80 1.38
N LEU A 98 6.89 -13.52 2.67
CA LEU A 98 7.90 -12.58 3.18
C LEU A 98 9.33 -13.11 3.03
N GLN A 99 9.51 -14.43 3.02
CA GLN A 99 10.85 -15.03 2.94
C GLN A 99 11.43 -14.94 1.53
N ALA A 100 10.58 -15.01 0.51
CA ALA A 100 11.04 -14.86 -0.87
C ALA A 100 11.69 -13.50 -1.16
N CYS A 101 11.39 -12.49 -0.34
CA CYS A 101 11.91 -11.14 -0.50
C CYS A 101 13.01 -10.76 0.51
N ALA A 102 13.39 -11.66 1.41
CA ALA A 102 14.32 -11.35 2.48
C ALA A 102 15.72 -10.90 2.00
N ASP A 103 16.14 -11.40 0.84
CA ASP A 103 17.45 -11.10 0.26
C ASP A 103 17.47 -9.81 -0.58
N LYS A 104 16.34 -9.15 -0.75
CA LYS A 104 16.23 -7.92 -1.55
C LYS A 104 16.66 -6.69 -0.73
N LYS A 105 17.30 -5.74 -1.40
CA LYS A 105 17.76 -4.49 -0.77
C LYS A 105 16.61 -3.66 -0.17
N HIS A 106 15.43 -3.73 -0.79
CA HIS A 106 14.22 -3.05 -0.36
C HIS A 106 13.03 -4.01 -0.36
N PRO A 107 12.98 -4.97 0.56
CA PRO A 107 11.97 -6.03 0.52
C PRO A 107 10.53 -5.50 0.58
N LEU A 108 10.28 -4.40 1.29
CA LEU A 108 8.94 -3.80 1.38
C LEU A 108 8.48 -3.18 0.05
N LYS A 109 9.39 -2.61 -0.73
CA LYS A 109 9.08 -2.10 -2.07
C LYS A 109 8.72 -3.23 -3.04
N GLU A 110 9.44 -4.33 -2.94
CA GLU A 110 9.17 -5.52 -3.75
C GLU A 110 7.87 -6.22 -3.33
N LEU A 111 7.57 -6.22 -2.02
CA LEU A 111 6.33 -6.75 -1.46
C LEU A 111 5.10 -5.91 -1.78
N SER A 112 5.27 -4.65 -2.16
CA SER A 112 4.15 -3.79 -2.57
C SER A 112 3.43 -4.26 -3.83
N GLY A 113 3.82 -5.37 -4.39
CA GLY A 113 3.10 -6.03 -5.47
C GLY A 113 2.59 -7.40 -5.07
N PHE A 114 1.92 -7.54 -3.97
CA PHE A 114 1.24 -8.73 -3.42
C PHE A 114 1.34 -10.06 -4.19
N GLY A 115 1.50 -11.16 -3.47
CA GLY A 115 1.24 -12.53 -3.93
C GLY A 115 2.18 -13.12 -4.96
N SER A 116 2.74 -12.34 -5.83
CA SER A 116 3.87 -12.81 -6.60
C SER A 116 5.10 -12.62 -5.75
N ALA A 117 5.66 -13.72 -5.29
CA ALA A 117 7.02 -13.77 -4.78
C ALA A 117 7.89 -12.77 -5.55
N CYS A 118 8.79 -12.09 -4.86
CA CYS A 118 9.77 -11.22 -5.48
C CYS A 118 10.39 -11.91 -6.70
N LYS A 119 9.87 -11.60 -7.87
CA LYS A 119 10.36 -12.12 -9.16
C LYS A 119 11.51 -11.24 -9.63
#